data_aeb62fd77135f8e57b80cb097645e605
#
_entry.id   aeb62fd77135f8e57b80cb097645e605
#
_cell.length_a   1.000
_cell.length_b   1.000
_cell.length_c   1.000
_cell.angle_alpha   90.00
_cell.angle_beta   90.00
_cell.angle_gamma   90.00
#
_symmetry.space_group_name_H-M   'P 1'
#
loop_
_entity.id
_entity.type
_entity.pdbx_description
1 polymer ?
#
loop_
_entity_poly.entity_id
_entity_poly.type
_entity_poly.pdbx_seq_one_letter_code
_entity_poly.pdbx_strand_id
1 'polypeptide(L)'
;MNFPEIYSATGMMELIQEIGFLPLLDSGIEGFSAEDIVAEDCRYVTFPEGGWDWPLWKWKGEIVQEMPCMYGKFFNKKAGFISEEWWPDFCNYRRSKFPRPNDDLIEGAILSTLQSSGSLITRELRAACGFTGKGMRSKFDGYLTDWKWQLTS
;
A
#
# COMPACT_ATOMS: atom_id res chain seq x y z
N MET A 1 -5.80 8.48 -20.11
CA MET A 1 -4.92 7.44 -20.67
C MET A 1 -5.78 6.27 -21.04
N ASN A 2 -5.50 5.57 -22.14
CA ASN A 2 -6.31 4.44 -22.55
C ASN A 2 -5.45 3.18 -22.38
N PHE A 3 -5.58 2.52 -21.26
CA PHE A 3 -4.89 1.24 -21.01
C PHE A 3 -5.69 0.08 -21.59
N PRO A 4 -5.04 -1.00 -22.02
CA PRO A 4 -5.75 -2.21 -22.39
C PRO A 4 -6.47 -2.80 -21.16
N GLU A 5 -7.66 -3.34 -21.37
CA GLU A 5 -8.41 -4.00 -20.31
C GLU A 5 -7.68 -5.25 -19.82
N ILE A 6 -7.64 -5.48 -18.50
CA ILE A 6 -6.87 -6.55 -17.85
C ILE A 6 -7.79 -7.61 -17.30
N TYR A 7 -7.49 -8.87 -17.59
CA TYR A 7 -8.29 -10.05 -17.24
C TYR A 7 -7.59 -11.04 -16.30
N SER A 8 -6.31 -10.78 -15.95
CA SER A 8 -5.50 -11.72 -15.16
C SER A 8 -4.44 -11.03 -14.32
N ALA A 9 -3.94 -11.74 -13.30
CA ALA A 9 -2.78 -11.30 -12.52
C ALA A 9 -1.54 -11.07 -13.40
N THR A 10 -1.31 -11.95 -14.39
CA THR A 10 -0.18 -11.82 -15.32
C THR A 10 -0.26 -10.53 -16.12
N GLY A 11 -1.41 -10.21 -16.72
CA GLY A 11 -1.60 -8.96 -17.45
C GLY A 11 -1.42 -7.72 -16.56
N MET A 12 -1.81 -7.83 -15.29
CA MET A 12 -1.57 -6.76 -14.33
C MET A 12 -0.09 -6.61 -13.96
N MET A 13 0.66 -7.72 -13.84
CA MET A 13 2.11 -7.69 -13.63
C MET A 13 2.84 -7.04 -14.81
N GLU A 14 2.47 -7.39 -16.03
CA GLU A 14 3.01 -6.79 -17.26
C GLU A 14 2.79 -5.27 -17.28
N LEU A 15 1.57 -4.83 -16.96
CA LEU A 15 1.26 -3.40 -16.88
C LEU A 15 2.09 -2.69 -15.80
N ILE A 16 2.20 -3.26 -14.60
CA ILE A 16 3.01 -2.67 -13.51
C ILE A 16 4.48 -2.53 -13.94
N GLN A 17 5.03 -3.51 -14.65
CA GLN A 17 6.39 -3.43 -15.18
C GLN A 17 6.54 -2.34 -16.23
N GLU A 18 5.55 -2.20 -17.11
CA GLU A 18 5.59 -1.20 -18.19
C GLU A 18 5.48 0.23 -17.67
N ILE A 19 4.53 0.50 -16.77
CA ILE A 19 4.25 1.88 -16.31
C ILE A 19 4.92 2.24 -14.99
N GLY A 20 5.41 1.28 -14.24
CA GLY A 20 6.14 1.46 -12.99
C GLY A 20 5.30 1.70 -11.74
N PHE A 21 4.11 2.28 -11.87
CA PHE A 21 3.23 2.70 -10.76
C PHE A 21 1.79 2.34 -11.06
N LEU A 22 1.13 1.57 -10.19
CA LEU A 22 -0.29 1.26 -10.36
C LEU A 22 -1.04 1.31 -9.02
N PRO A 23 -1.87 2.35 -8.78
CA PRO A 23 -2.81 2.34 -7.66
C PRO A 23 -3.78 1.15 -7.78
N LEU A 24 -4.14 0.54 -6.64
CA LEU A 24 -5.09 -0.57 -6.63
C LEU A 24 -6.53 -0.08 -6.82
N LEU A 25 -6.89 0.97 -6.10
CA LEU A 25 -8.20 1.61 -6.12
C LEU A 25 -8.05 3.06 -6.57
N ASP A 26 -9.18 3.74 -6.79
CA ASP A 26 -9.21 5.15 -7.19
C ASP A 26 -8.17 6.00 -6.47
N SER A 27 -7.27 6.58 -7.23
CA SER A 27 -6.16 7.42 -6.75
C SER A 27 -6.44 8.92 -6.82
N GLY A 28 -7.61 9.30 -7.33
CA GLY A 28 -7.95 10.68 -7.67
C GLY A 28 -7.51 11.09 -9.07
N ILE A 29 -6.97 10.16 -9.85
CA ILE A 29 -6.65 10.33 -11.28
C ILE A 29 -7.57 9.41 -12.05
N GLU A 30 -8.51 9.98 -12.81
CA GLU A 30 -9.50 9.23 -13.57
C GLU A 30 -8.86 8.25 -14.56
N GLY A 31 -9.32 7.01 -14.54
CA GLY A 31 -8.83 5.93 -15.40
C GLY A 31 -7.41 5.46 -15.06
N PHE A 32 -6.89 5.80 -13.87
CA PHE A 32 -5.57 5.38 -13.42
C PHE A 32 -5.64 4.66 -12.08
N SER A 33 -6.29 3.51 -12.08
CA SER A 33 -6.21 2.51 -11.01
C SER A 33 -6.43 1.12 -11.60
N ALA A 34 -5.99 0.10 -10.89
CA ALA A 34 -6.26 -1.27 -11.31
C ALA A 34 -7.76 -1.54 -11.43
N GLU A 35 -8.57 -0.99 -10.52
CA GLU A 35 -10.02 -1.12 -10.54
C GLU A 35 -10.66 -0.48 -11.79
N ASP A 36 -10.10 0.61 -12.30
CA ASP A 36 -10.58 1.26 -13.54
C ASP A 36 -10.22 0.48 -14.80
N ILE A 37 -9.09 -0.23 -14.77
CA ILE A 37 -8.46 -0.86 -15.94
C ILE A 37 -8.88 -2.33 -16.10
N VAL A 38 -9.19 -3.03 -15.00
CA VAL A 38 -9.59 -4.43 -15.07
C VAL A 38 -10.96 -4.61 -15.70
N ALA A 39 -11.17 -5.75 -16.35
CA ALA A 39 -12.45 -6.15 -16.90
C ALA A 39 -13.56 -6.13 -15.84
N GLU A 40 -14.77 -5.86 -16.25
CA GLU A 40 -15.90 -5.67 -15.33
C GLU A 40 -16.15 -6.90 -14.43
N ASP A 41 -16.01 -8.10 -14.98
CA ASP A 41 -16.15 -9.38 -14.26
C ASP A 41 -14.99 -9.66 -13.27
N CYS A 42 -13.90 -8.88 -13.34
CA CYS A 42 -12.77 -8.95 -12.42
C CYS A 42 -12.83 -7.90 -11.29
N ARG A 43 -13.82 -7.02 -11.33
CA ARG A 43 -14.10 -6.05 -10.27
C ARG A 43 -14.82 -6.72 -9.10
N TYR A 44 -15.03 -5.93 -8.05
CA TYR A 44 -15.84 -6.39 -6.91
C TYR A 44 -17.28 -6.62 -7.35
N VAL A 45 -17.75 -7.87 -7.23
CA VAL A 45 -19.13 -8.27 -7.57
C VAL A 45 -19.81 -8.92 -6.36
N THR A 46 -21.11 -8.63 -6.22
CA THR A 46 -21.97 -9.29 -5.24
C THR A 46 -23.00 -10.15 -5.95
N PHE A 47 -23.30 -11.32 -5.40
CA PHE A 47 -24.24 -12.26 -5.99
C PHE A 47 -25.63 -12.14 -5.35
N PRO A 48 -26.74 -12.26 -6.13
CA PRO A 48 -28.11 -12.17 -5.61
C PRO A 48 -28.43 -13.20 -4.54
N GLU A 49 -27.84 -14.40 -4.65
CA GLU A 49 -27.97 -15.52 -3.71
C GLU A 49 -27.15 -15.34 -2.42
N GLY A 50 -26.42 -14.25 -2.33
CA GLY A 50 -25.44 -13.96 -1.28
C GLY A 50 -24.02 -14.35 -1.64
N GLY A 51 -23.07 -13.71 -1.00
CA GLY A 51 -21.65 -13.82 -1.31
C GLY A 51 -21.13 -12.72 -2.22
N TRP A 52 -19.82 -12.72 -2.40
CA TRP A 52 -19.12 -11.73 -3.22
C TRP A 52 -17.83 -12.34 -3.80
N ASP A 53 -17.35 -11.80 -4.88
CA ASP A 53 -16.04 -12.10 -5.43
C ASP A 53 -15.28 -10.82 -5.76
N TRP A 54 -13.95 -10.87 -5.65
CA TRP A 54 -13.07 -9.78 -6.00
C TRP A 54 -11.75 -10.34 -6.55
N PRO A 55 -11.71 -10.73 -7.81
CA PRO A 55 -10.52 -11.29 -8.45
C PRO A 55 -9.29 -10.41 -8.29
N LEU A 56 -9.42 -9.11 -8.50
CA LEU A 56 -8.35 -8.13 -8.32
C LEU A 56 -7.69 -8.21 -6.93
N TRP A 57 -8.47 -8.44 -5.88
CA TRP A 57 -7.93 -8.60 -4.53
C TRP A 57 -7.13 -9.88 -4.36
N LYS A 58 -7.52 -10.95 -5.01
CA LYS A 58 -6.77 -12.23 -5.03
C LYS A 58 -5.46 -12.05 -5.78
N TRP A 59 -5.48 -11.42 -6.97
CA TRP A 59 -4.29 -11.16 -7.78
C TRP A 59 -3.23 -10.34 -7.04
N LYS A 60 -3.64 -9.43 -6.18
CA LYS A 60 -2.70 -8.67 -5.35
C LYS A 60 -1.73 -9.56 -4.58
N GLY A 61 -2.21 -10.67 -4.01
CA GLY A 61 -1.38 -11.65 -3.31
C GLY A 61 -0.40 -12.36 -4.23
N GLU A 62 -0.87 -12.78 -5.40
CA GLU A 62 -0.06 -13.44 -6.43
C GLU A 62 1.04 -12.49 -6.94
N ILE A 63 0.69 -11.27 -7.29
CA ILE A 63 1.61 -10.26 -7.81
C ILE A 63 2.77 -10.02 -6.83
N VAL A 64 2.49 -9.84 -5.54
CA VAL A 64 3.52 -9.58 -4.53
C VAL A 64 4.45 -10.79 -4.32
N GLN A 65 3.97 -12.01 -4.60
CA GLN A 65 4.75 -13.23 -4.47
C GLN A 65 5.60 -13.53 -5.72
N GLU A 66 5.10 -13.24 -6.90
CA GLU A 66 5.68 -13.68 -8.17
C GLU A 66 6.48 -12.58 -8.88
N MET A 67 6.22 -11.31 -8.56
CA MET A 67 6.87 -10.19 -9.23
C MET A 67 7.67 -9.36 -8.23
N PRO A 68 8.91 -8.93 -8.55
CA PRO A 68 9.67 -7.99 -7.75
C PRO A 68 9.02 -6.59 -7.82
N CYS A 69 8.15 -6.31 -6.88
CA CYS A 69 7.47 -5.02 -6.73
C CYS A 69 7.20 -4.71 -5.26
N MET A 70 6.99 -3.43 -4.98
CA MET A 70 6.58 -2.97 -3.66
C MET A 70 5.09 -2.71 -3.65
N TYR A 71 4.39 -3.24 -2.65
CA TYR A 71 2.98 -2.98 -2.41
C TYR A 71 2.78 -2.25 -1.08
N GLY A 72 2.11 -1.10 -1.11
CA GLY A 72 1.88 -0.29 0.08
C GLY A 72 0.98 0.91 -0.18
N LYS A 73 0.80 1.74 0.84
CA LYS A 73 -0.03 2.96 0.78
C LYS A 73 0.73 4.14 0.16
N PHE A 74 1.08 4.04 -1.10
CA PHE A 74 1.93 5.00 -1.79
C PHE A 74 1.17 6.17 -2.44
N PHE A 75 -0.11 5.99 -2.74
CA PHE A 75 -0.93 6.91 -3.53
C PHE A 75 -1.94 7.61 -2.61
N ASN A 76 -1.56 8.75 -2.05
CA ASN A 76 -2.40 9.54 -1.14
C ASN A 76 -3.08 8.68 -0.05
N LYS A 77 -2.28 7.87 0.68
CA LYS A 77 -2.72 6.89 1.70
C LYS A 77 -3.48 5.68 1.16
N LYS A 78 -3.67 5.58 -0.17
CA LYS A 78 -4.27 4.43 -0.84
C LYS A 78 -3.21 3.45 -1.29
N ALA A 79 -3.57 2.17 -1.33
CA ALA A 79 -2.65 1.10 -1.68
C ALA A 79 -2.45 1.00 -3.19
N GLY A 80 -1.29 0.52 -3.57
CA GLY A 80 -0.95 0.23 -4.96
C GLY A 80 0.45 -0.36 -5.08
N PHE A 81 0.90 -0.54 -6.30
CA PHE A 81 2.16 -1.18 -6.65
C PHE A 81 3.15 -0.18 -7.20
N ILE A 82 4.42 -0.41 -6.92
CA ILE A 82 5.56 0.26 -7.53
C ILE A 82 6.52 -0.83 -7.98
N SER A 83 6.95 -0.81 -9.26
CA SER A 83 7.91 -1.77 -9.77
C SER A 83 9.27 -1.59 -9.07
N GLU A 84 10.08 -2.66 -9.04
CA GLU A 84 11.42 -2.64 -8.44
C GLU A 84 12.31 -1.57 -9.08
N GLU A 85 12.19 -1.37 -10.39
CA GLU A 85 12.96 -0.37 -11.13
C GLU A 85 12.72 1.07 -10.62
N TRP A 86 11.46 1.43 -10.34
CA TRP A 86 11.09 2.76 -9.89
C TRP A 86 11.20 2.96 -8.37
N TRP A 87 11.39 1.88 -7.63
CA TRP A 87 11.41 1.95 -6.18
C TRP A 87 12.49 2.89 -5.59
N PRO A 88 13.77 2.86 -6.05
CA PRO A 88 14.79 3.77 -5.53
C PRO A 88 14.45 5.25 -5.75
N ASP A 89 13.96 5.60 -6.93
CA ASP A 89 13.61 6.98 -7.27
C ASP A 89 12.39 7.46 -6.48
N PHE A 90 11.41 6.60 -6.31
CA PHE A 90 10.27 6.88 -5.45
C PHE A 90 10.69 7.13 -3.99
N CYS A 91 11.56 6.29 -3.43
CA CYS A 91 12.11 6.48 -2.09
C CYS A 91 12.86 7.81 -1.96
N ASN A 92 13.70 8.15 -2.92
CA ASN A 92 14.46 9.42 -2.92
C ASN A 92 13.51 10.63 -3.00
N TYR A 93 12.49 10.57 -3.85
CA TYR A 93 11.46 11.60 -3.92
C TYR A 93 10.75 11.76 -2.58
N ARG A 94 10.32 10.65 -1.96
CA ARG A 94 9.62 10.67 -0.67
C ARG A 94 10.50 11.25 0.43
N ARG A 95 11.75 10.85 0.53
CA ARG A 95 12.72 11.41 1.50
C ARG A 95 12.91 12.92 1.34
N SER A 96 12.92 13.43 0.10
CA SER A 96 13.04 14.85 -0.16
C SER A 96 11.82 15.65 0.29
N LYS A 97 10.62 15.04 0.27
CA LYS A 97 9.35 15.67 0.69
C LYS A 97 9.03 15.48 2.16
N PHE A 98 9.40 14.33 2.71
CA PHE A 98 9.07 13.92 4.08
C PHE A 98 10.37 13.49 4.78
N PRO A 99 11.14 14.43 5.34
CA PRO A 99 12.36 14.11 6.09
C PRO A 99 12.02 13.23 7.31
N ARG A 100 13.06 12.57 7.81
CA ARG A 100 12.93 11.72 9.01
C ARG A 100 12.21 12.49 10.13
N PRO A 101 11.19 11.92 10.77
CA PRO A 101 10.49 12.54 11.88
C PRO A 101 11.42 12.73 13.07
N ASN A 102 11.18 13.79 13.85
CA ASN A 102 11.89 14.04 15.09
C ASN A 102 11.61 12.91 16.09
N ASP A 103 12.63 12.50 16.84
CA ASP A 103 12.54 11.43 17.84
C ASP A 103 11.55 11.77 18.99
N ASP A 104 11.25 13.05 19.21
CA ASP A 104 10.24 13.51 20.16
C ASP A 104 8.78 13.26 19.71
N LEU A 105 8.58 12.93 18.44
CA LEU A 105 7.28 12.61 17.87
C LEU A 105 6.98 11.11 17.98
N ILE A 106 5.69 10.78 17.91
CA ILE A 106 5.23 9.36 17.93
C ILE A 106 5.83 8.58 16.75
N GLU A 107 5.93 9.21 15.60
CA GLU A 107 6.54 8.64 14.40
C GLU A 107 8.02 8.34 14.61
N GLY A 108 8.76 9.20 15.29
CA GLY A 108 10.15 8.96 15.68
C GLY A 108 10.29 7.79 16.66
N ALA A 109 9.39 7.70 17.64
CA ALA A 109 9.34 6.59 18.59
C ALA A 109 9.05 5.24 17.88
N ILE A 110 8.13 5.22 16.91
CA ILE A 110 7.85 4.05 16.09
C ILE A 110 9.11 3.61 15.31
N LEU A 111 9.78 4.55 14.66
CA LEU A 111 10.99 4.28 13.88
C LEU A 111 12.12 3.72 14.78
N SER A 112 12.39 4.37 15.91
CA SER A 112 13.41 3.95 16.86
C SER A 112 13.11 2.56 17.43
N THR A 113 11.84 2.26 17.71
CA THR A 113 11.40 0.94 18.19
C THR A 113 11.67 -0.15 17.13
N LEU A 114 11.33 0.12 15.87
CA LEU A 114 11.58 -0.83 14.79
C LEU A 114 13.08 -1.01 14.50
N GLN A 115 13.87 0.04 14.60
CA GLN A 115 15.32 -0.05 14.42
C GLN A 115 16.00 -0.90 15.51
N SER A 116 15.51 -0.83 16.75
CA SER A 116 16.06 -1.57 17.86
C SER A 116 15.54 -3.01 17.97
N SER A 117 14.29 -3.24 17.60
CA SER A 117 13.60 -4.52 17.80
C SER A 117 13.44 -5.34 16.52
N GLY A 118 13.75 -4.78 15.37
CA GLY A 118 13.51 -5.42 14.07
C GLY A 118 12.02 -5.47 13.71
N SER A 119 11.60 -6.55 13.06
CA SER A 119 10.20 -6.71 12.63
C SER A 119 9.30 -6.99 13.82
N LEU A 120 8.24 -6.18 13.96
CA LEU A 120 7.19 -6.34 14.97
C LEU A 120 5.82 -6.37 14.30
N ILE A 121 4.90 -7.20 14.79
CA ILE A 121 3.51 -7.08 14.42
C ILE A 121 2.90 -5.80 15.02
N THR A 122 1.87 -5.24 14.38
CA THR A 122 1.26 -3.96 14.79
C THR A 122 0.86 -3.91 16.27
N ARG A 123 0.40 -5.02 16.84
CA ARG A 123 0.04 -5.11 18.25
C ARG A 123 1.25 -4.94 19.18
N GLU A 124 2.35 -5.56 18.85
CA GLU A 124 3.61 -5.48 19.63
C GLU A 124 4.24 -4.09 19.51
N LEU A 125 4.30 -3.56 18.30
CA LEU A 125 4.79 -2.21 18.06
C LEU A 125 3.96 -1.16 18.83
N ARG A 126 2.64 -1.29 18.83
CA ARG A 126 1.76 -0.41 19.59
C ARG A 126 2.04 -0.46 21.08
N ALA A 127 2.21 -1.67 21.63
CA ALA A 127 2.53 -1.86 23.06
C ALA A 127 3.90 -1.27 23.40
N ALA A 128 4.92 -1.51 22.56
CA ALA A 128 6.27 -0.98 22.74
C ALA A 128 6.31 0.57 22.69
N CYS A 129 5.43 1.18 21.91
CA CYS A 129 5.26 2.64 21.87
C CYS A 129 4.33 3.20 22.97
N GLY A 130 3.89 2.39 23.93
CA GLY A 130 3.10 2.83 25.08
C GLY A 130 1.59 3.05 24.83
N PHE A 131 1.05 2.60 23.69
CA PHE A 131 -0.37 2.74 23.35
C PHE A 131 -1.20 1.53 23.80
N THR A 132 -1.30 1.31 25.11
CA THR A 132 -1.92 0.12 25.71
C THR A 132 -3.34 0.35 26.28
N GLY A 133 -3.77 1.61 26.42
CA GLY A 133 -5.06 1.97 27.01
C GLY A 133 -6.27 1.81 26.10
N LYS A 134 -7.48 1.90 26.68
CA LYS A 134 -8.74 1.88 25.93
C LYS A 134 -8.77 3.04 24.91
N GLY A 135 -9.14 2.76 23.67
CA GLY A 135 -9.16 3.74 22.58
C GLY A 135 -7.80 4.04 21.94
N MET A 136 -6.70 3.57 22.53
CA MET A 136 -5.35 3.82 21.99
C MET A 136 -5.07 3.09 20.70
N ARG A 137 -5.77 2.00 20.40
CA ARG A 137 -5.62 1.25 19.14
C ARG A 137 -5.90 2.13 17.92
N SER A 138 -7.07 2.75 17.87
CA SER A 138 -7.48 3.59 16.75
C SER A 138 -6.55 4.80 16.56
N LYS A 139 -6.12 5.39 17.67
CA LYS A 139 -5.18 6.51 17.65
C LYS A 139 -3.81 6.09 17.10
N PHE A 140 -3.28 4.96 17.56
CA PHE A 140 -2.01 4.42 17.06
C PHE A 140 -2.09 4.02 15.58
N ASP A 141 -3.18 3.36 15.17
CA ASP A 141 -3.40 2.95 13.78
C ASP A 141 -3.46 4.18 12.84
N GLY A 142 -4.00 5.31 13.33
CA GLY A 142 -3.96 6.59 12.61
C GLY A 142 -2.53 7.08 12.39
N TYR A 143 -1.72 7.19 13.46
CA TYR A 143 -0.31 7.57 13.37
C TYR A 143 0.49 6.62 12.48
N LEU A 144 0.30 5.31 12.65
CA LEU A 144 0.98 4.31 11.83
C LEU A 144 0.63 4.43 10.35
N THR A 145 -0.62 4.75 10.03
CA THR A 145 -1.07 4.96 8.65
C THR A 145 -0.44 6.21 8.04
N ASP A 146 -0.44 7.32 8.77
CA ASP A 146 0.17 8.57 8.33
C ASP A 146 1.68 8.42 8.17
N TRP A 147 2.31 7.75 9.10
CA TRP A 147 3.75 7.47 9.06
C TRP A 147 4.13 6.53 7.90
N LYS A 148 3.39 5.43 7.65
CA LYS A 148 3.63 4.55 6.50
C LYS A 148 3.50 5.29 5.17
N TRP A 149 2.61 6.27 5.09
CA TRP A 149 2.49 7.09 3.89
C TRP A 149 3.69 8.02 3.70
N GLN A 150 4.29 8.51 4.79
CA GLN A 150 5.50 9.35 4.77
C GLN A 150 6.76 8.52 4.55
N LEU A 151 6.80 7.30 5.07
CA LEU A 151 7.98 6.45 5.21
C LEU A 151 8.16 5.42 4.11
N THR A 152 7.78 5.64 2.92
CA THR A 152 8.33 4.83 1.83
C THR A 152 9.78 5.20 1.58
N SER A 153 10.56 5.01 2.60
CA SER A 153 12.01 5.24 2.59
C SER A 153 12.70 4.11 3.32
#